data_e6493bbf202009bb9aba0d4243a4be11
#
_entry.id   e6493bbf202009bb9aba0d4243a4be11
#
_cell.length_a   1.000
_cell.length_b   1.000
_cell.length_c   1.000
_cell.angle_alpha   90.00
_cell.angle_beta   90.00
_cell.angle_gamma   90.00
#
_symmetry.space_group_name_H-M   'P 1'
#
loop_
_entity.id
_entity.type
_entity.pdbx_description
1 polymer ?
#
loop_
_entity_poly.entity_id
_entity_poly.type
_entity_poly.pdbx_seq_one_letter_code
_entity_poly.pdbx_strand_id
1 'polypeptide(L)'
;MFSNITDRIRLLFRKDKESYFRFYKMLGFYPRNISIYEQALLHKSSSIKSEQGRLLNNERLEFLGDAILDAVVADIVYKKFEGKREGFLTNTRSKIVQRETLNRLAIEIGLDKLIKYSARQSSHNSYMCGNAFEALVGAIYLDRGYRACKHFMEHRIIGPYINLEKISRKEVNFKSKLIEWSQKNRVELTFELITQSHDQCFSPTFESEVLIEGIPAGRGIGYSKKESQQRAAHEAMGKIKDSAFMESVLAAKSVREAPQEEVMLPREEAVETVISAVFEEIGISELNEQIISEAEEMAFKEVK
;
A
#
# COMPACT_ATOMS: atom_id res chain seq x y z
N MET A 1 -37.75 -13.16 -3.85
CA MET A 1 -38.77 -12.35 -4.57
C MET A 1 -39.95 -11.94 -3.69
N PHE A 2 -40.51 -12.82 -2.88
CA PHE A 2 -41.69 -12.52 -2.02
C PHE A 2 -41.42 -11.53 -0.87
N SER A 3 -40.18 -11.42 -0.35
CA SER A 3 -39.87 -10.50 0.75
C SER A 3 -40.02 -9.01 0.33
N ASN A 4 -39.82 -8.68 -0.93
CA ASN A 4 -39.97 -7.30 -1.41
C ASN A 4 -41.43 -6.83 -1.45
N ILE A 5 -42.39 -7.72 -1.62
CA ILE A 5 -43.83 -7.38 -1.67
C ILE A 5 -44.34 -7.04 -0.26
N THR A 6 -43.99 -7.86 0.72
CA THR A 6 -44.35 -7.60 2.13
C THR A 6 -43.68 -6.35 2.66
N ASP A 7 -42.45 -6.10 2.27
CA ASP A 7 -41.71 -4.90 2.65
C ASP A 7 -42.31 -3.64 1.98
N ARG A 8 -42.79 -3.73 0.73
CA ARG A 8 -43.53 -2.67 0.05
C ARG A 8 -44.84 -2.32 0.75
N ILE A 9 -45.59 -3.31 1.20
CA ILE A 9 -46.86 -3.12 1.93
C ILE A 9 -46.56 -2.41 3.26
N ARG A 10 -45.53 -2.84 3.99
CA ARG A 10 -45.11 -2.17 5.24
C ARG A 10 -44.71 -0.70 5.04
N LEU A 11 -44.13 -0.36 3.88
CA LEU A 11 -43.74 1.01 3.54
C LEU A 11 -44.93 1.95 3.42
N LEU A 12 -46.10 1.47 3.01
CA LEU A 12 -47.30 2.30 2.89
C LEU A 12 -47.72 2.95 4.22
N PHE A 13 -47.35 2.31 5.33
CA PHE A 13 -47.72 2.73 6.69
C PHE A 13 -46.57 3.46 7.44
N ARG A 14 -45.42 3.70 6.80
CA ARG A 14 -44.27 4.36 7.45
C ARG A 14 -44.14 5.83 7.06
N LYS A 15 -43.74 6.70 8.04
CA LYS A 15 -43.50 8.12 7.80
C LYS A 15 -42.19 8.40 7.01
N ASP A 16 -41.17 7.54 7.14
CA ASP A 16 -39.83 7.79 6.61
C ASP A 16 -39.60 7.17 5.23
N LYS A 17 -40.58 7.20 4.35
CA LYS A 17 -40.58 6.54 3.04
C LYS A 17 -39.35 6.90 2.17
N GLU A 18 -38.93 8.16 2.23
CA GLU A 18 -37.84 8.66 1.39
C GLU A 18 -36.50 7.97 1.70
N SER A 19 -36.16 7.80 2.98
CA SER A 19 -34.95 7.09 3.42
C SER A 19 -34.95 5.64 2.95
N TYR A 20 -36.08 4.93 3.05
CA TYR A 20 -36.21 3.56 2.56
C TYR A 20 -36.03 3.47 1.04
N PHE A 21 -36.52 4.42 0.25
CA PHE A 21 -36.34 4.44 -1.20
C PHE A 21 -34.89 4.70 -1.59
N ARG A 22 -34.16 5.55 -0.86
CA ARG A 22 -32.72 5.77 -1.09
C ARG A 22 -31.94 4.47 -0.89
N PHE A 23 -32.16 3.78 0.21
CA PHE A 23 -31.53 2.49 0.47
C PHE A 23 -31.96 1.42 -0.55
N TYR A 24 -33.22 1.38 -0.95
CA TYR A 24 -33.67 0.43 -1.97
C TYR A 24 -32.95 0.60 -3.31
N LYS A 25 -32.75 1.83 -3.76
CA LYS A 25 -32.01 2.11 -5.00
C LYS A 25 -30.57 1.57 -4.92
N MET A 26 -29.92 1.71 -3.78
CA MET A 26 -28.55 1.28 -3.55
C MET A 26 -28.47 -0.24 -3.36
N LEU A 27 -29.28 -0.79 -2.48
CA LEU A 27 -29.20 -2.18 -2.01
C LEU A 27 -29.90 -3.17 -2.93
N GLY A 28 -30.97 -2.76 -3.64
CA GLY A 28 -31.85 -3.64 -4.39
C GLY A 28 -32.94 -4.30 -3.54
N PHE A 29 -32.99 -4.00 -2.25
CA PHE A 29 -34.02 -4.44 -1.30
C PHE A 29 -34.30 -3.38 -0.24
N TYR A 30 -35.43 -3.48 0.45
CA TYR A 30 -35.76 -2.57 1.52
C TYR A 30 -35.14 -3.01 2.86
N PRO A 31 -34.55 -2.10 3.64
CA PRO A 31 -34.17 -2.37 5.02
C PRO A 31 -35.36 -2.87 5.86
N ARG A 32 -35.13 -3.83 6.77
CA ARG A 32 -36.08 -4.17 7.82
C ARG A 32 -35.94 -3.22 9.00
N ASN A 33 -34.69 -2.97 9.41
CA ASN A 33 -34.33 -2.02 10.44
C ASN A 33 -33.44 -0.91 9.85
N ILE A 34 -34.05 0.23 9.53
CA ILE A 34 -33.35 1.34 8.87
C ILE A 34 -32.30 1.99 9.78
N SER A 35 -32.50 1.97 11.10
CA SER A 35 -31.60 2.63 12.05
C SER A 35 -30.17 2.07 11.99
N ILE A 36 -30.01 0.77 11.71
CA ILE A 36 -28.68 0.15 11.56
C ILE A 36 -27.97 0.70 10.31
N TYR A 37 -28.68 0.93 9.23
CA TYR A 37 -28.13 1.53 8.01
C TYR A 37 -27.78 2.99 8.20
N GLU A 38 -28.59 3.75 8.93
CA GLU A 38 -28.29 5.13 9.29
C GLU A 38 -27.06 5.21 10.20
N GLN A 39 -26.89 4.26 11.12
CA GLN A 39 -25.70 4.15 11.94
C GLN A 39 -24.45 3.81 11.10
N ALA A 40 -24.54 2.96 10.07
CA ALA A 40 -23.45 2.66 9.15
C ALA A 40 -22.93 3.89 8.41
N LEU A 41 -23.79 4.91 8.21
CA LEU A 41 -23.44 6.18 7.57
C LEU A 41 -22.93 7.23 8.56
N LEU A 42 -22.89 6.96 9.85
CA LEU A 42 -22.49 7.90 10.88
C LEU A 42 -21.01 7.75 11.19
N HIS A 43 -20.18 8.60 10.59
CA HIS A 43 -18.74 8.62 10.83
C HIS A 43 -18.44 8.97 12.30
N LYS A 44 -17.34 8.44 12.85
CA LYS A 44 -16.93 8.67 14.25
C LYS A 44 -16.83 10.15 14.65
N SER A 45 -16.50 11.04 13.70
CA SER A 45 -16.46 12.49 13.96
C SER A 45 -17.81 13.12 14.27
N SER A 46 -18.89 12.45 13.92
CA SER A 46 -20.27 12.87 14.13
C SER A 46 -21.04 11.91 15.02
N SER A 47 -20.34 11.19 15.91
CA SER A 47 -20.97 10.27 16.86
C SER A 47 -22.07 10.95 17.66
N ILE A 48 -23.19 10.26 17.82
CA ILE A 48 -24.32 10.70 18.64
C ILE A 48 -24.43 9.83 19.90
N LYS A 49 -24.94 10.39 20.98
CA LYS A 49 -25.21 9.62 22.20
C LYS A 49 -26.56 8.92 22.07
N SER A 50 -26.58 7.61 22.33
CA SER A 50 -27.84 6.88 22.48
C SER A 50 -28.54 7.27 23.78
N GLU A 51 -29.80 6.87 23.93
CA GLU A 51 -30.57 7.04 25.19
C GLU A 51 -29.84 6.43 26.40
N GLN A 52 -29.01 5.40 26.18
CA GLN A 52 -28.20 4.73 27.19
C GLN A 52 -26.80 5.37 27.39
N GLY A 53 -26.55 6.56 26.79
CA GLY A 53 -25.27 7.27 26.91
C GLY A 53 -24.12 6.70 26.07
N ARG A 54 -24.34 5.65 25.28
CA ARG A 54 -23.31 5.05 24.41
C ARG A 54 -23.13 5.88 23.15
N LEU A 55 -21.87 6.04 22.72
CA LEU A 55 -21.56 6.67 21.44
C LEU A 55 -21.97 5.74 20.29
N LEU A 56 -22.86 6.23 19.43
CA LEU A 56 -23.26 5.57 18.18
C LEU A 56 -22.45 6.17 17.04
N ASN A 57 -21.76 5.31 16.32
CA ASN A 57 -21.06 5.60 15.08
C ASN A 57 -20.95 4.29 14.27
N ASN A 58 -20.22 4.32 13.15
CA ASN A 58 -20.09 3.17 12.26
C ASN A 58 -18.95 2.20 12.63
N GLU A 59 -18.04 2.52 13.57
CA GLU A 59 -16.83 1.71 13.81
C GLU A 59 -17.13 0.23 14.13
N ARG A 60 -18.13 -0.06 14.95
CA ARG A 60 -18.50 -1.44 15.26
C ARG A 60 -19.10 -2.21 14.09
N LEU A 61 -19.83 -1.50 13.22
CA LEU A 61 -20.39 -2.07 12.00
C LEU A 61 -19.30 -2.26 10.94
N GLU A 62 -18.34 -1.35 10.85
CA GLU A 62 -17.13 -1.45 10.04
C GLU A 62 -16.33 -2.72 10.42
N PHE A 63 -16.01 -2.89 11.69
CA PHE A 63 -15.31 -4.08 12.19
C PHE A 63 -16.01 -5.40 11.81
N LEU A 64 -17.32 -5.48 11.97
CA LEU A 64 -18.09 -6.66 11.58
C LEU A 64 -18.16 -6.81 10.06
N GLY A 65 -18.37 -5.70 9.38
CA GLY A 65 -18.55 -5.64 7.93
C GLY A 65 -17.31 -6.05 7.16
N ASP A 66 -16.12 -5.67 7.61
CA ASP A 66 -14.84 -6.08 7.04
C ASP A 66 -14.74 -7.62 6.99
N ALA A 67 -14.95 -8.29 8.12
CA ALA A 67 -14.91 -9.74 8.20
C ALA A 67 -15.97 -10.43 7.29
N ILE A 68 -17.19 -9.89 7.25
CA ILE A 68 -18.26 -10.42 6.41
C ILE A 68 -17.97 -10.16 4.93
N LEU A 69 -17.46 -9.00 4.57
CA LEU A 69 -17.08 -8.64 3.20
C LEU A 69 -16.00 -9.59 2.69
N ASP A 70 -14.97 -9.83 3.48
CA ASP A 70 -13.90 -10.77 3.15
C ASP A 70 -14.44 -12.18 2.89
N ALA A 71 -15.32 -12.67 3.77
CA ALA A 71 -15.94 -14.00 3.62
C ALA A 71 -16.84 -14.08 2.37
N VAL A 72 -17.63 -13.04 2.11
CA VAL A 72 -18.55 -12.98 0.95
C VAL A 72 -17.75 -12.93 -0.35
N VAL A 73 -16.73 -12.09 -0.42
CA VAL A 73 -15.89 -11.98 -1.63
C VAL A 73 -15.09 -13.26 -1.85
N ALA A 74 -14.58 -13.89 -0.78
CA ALA A 74 -13.93 -15.19 -0.87
C ALA A 74 -14.84 -16.27 -1.47
N ASP A 75 -16.10 -16.37 -1.00
CA ASP A 75 -17.09 -17.32 -1.53
C ASP A 75 -17.41 -17.05 -3.01
N ILE A 76 -17.54 -15.78 -3.41
CA ILE A 76 -17.80 -15.41 -4.81
C ILE A 76 -16.60 -15.77 -5.69
N VAL A 77 -15.39 -15.40 -5.28
CA VAL A 77 -14.16 -15.66 -6.03
C VAL A 77 -13.89 -17.17 -6.13
N TYR A 78 -14.07 -17.90 -5.05
CA TYR A 78 -13.93 -19.36 -5.02
C TYR A 78 -14.85 -20.05 -6.02
N LYS A 79 -16.12 -19.67 -6.05
CA LYS A 79 -17.12 -20.25 -6.97
C LYS A 79 -16.92 -19.80 -8.43
N LYS A 80 -16.45 -18.56 -8.64
CA LYS A 80 -16.25 -18.04 -9.99
C LYS A 80 -15.03 -18.66 -10.68
N PHE A 81 -13.97 -18.97 -9.93
CA PHE A 81 -12.68 -19.41 -10.47
C PHE A 81 -12.35 -20.84 -10.03
N GLU A 82 -13.20 -21.78 -10.40
CA GLU A 82 -12.98 -23.20 -10.18
C GLU A 82 -11.64 -23.66 -10.78
N GLY A 83 -10.89 -24.47 -10.05
CA GLY A 83 -9.59 -25.01 -10.47
C GLY A 83 -8.41 -24.03 -10.35
N LYS A 84 -8.61 -22.79 -9.87
CA LYS A 84 -7.48 -21.88 -9.57
C LYS A 84 -6.90 -22.20 -8.19
N ARG A 85 -5.56 -22.00 -8.06
CA ARG A 85 -4.83 -22.24 -6.82
C ARG A 85 -5.14 -21.14 -5.77
N GLU A 86 -4.90 -21.45 -4.50
CA GLU A 86 -5.16 -20.59 -3.35
C GLU A 86 -4.57 -19.18 -3.53
N GLY A 87 -3.29 -19.06 -3.91
CA GLY A 87 -2.65 -17.75 -4.09
C GLY A 87 -3.29 -16.86 -5.16
N PHE A 88 -3.94 -17.43 -6.20
CA PHE A 88 -4.74 -16.68 -7.17
C PHE A 88 -6.03 -16.16 -6.53
N LEU A 89 -6.71 -16.99 -5.75
CA LEU A 89 -7.97 -16.63 -5.08
C LEU A 89 -7.73 -15.54 -4.03
N THR A 90 -6.69 -15.68 -3.23
CA THR A 90 -6.28 -14.69 -2.21
C THR A 90 -5.90 -13.35 -2.84
N ASN A 91 -5.11 -13.34 -3.92
CA ASN A 91 -4.75 -12.11 -4.63
C ASN A 91 -5.98 -11.44 -5.26
N THR A 92 -6.88 -12.22 -5.85
CA THR A 92 -8.11 -11.68 -6.46
C THR A 92 -9.02 -11.07 -5.40
N ARG A 93 -9.24 -11.77 -4.27
CA ARG A 93 -9.99 -11.24 -3.12
C ARG A 93 -9.37 -9.92 -2.64
N SER A 94 -8.07 -9.90 -2.34
CA SER A 94 -7.38 -8.72 -1.83
C SER A 94 -7.53 -7.50 -2.72
N LYS A 95 -7.53 -7.66 -4.04
CA LYS A 95 -7.75 -6.57 -4.99
C LYS A 95 -9.18 -6.01 -4.96
N ILE A 96 -10.15 -6.84 -4.62
CA ILE A 96 -11.55 -6.41 -4.52
C ILE A 96 -11.80 -5.68 -3.20
N VAL A 97 -11.25 -6.19 -2.08
CA VAL A 97 -11.47 -5.63 -0.75
C VAL A 97 -10.44 -4.57 -0.36
N GLN A 98 -9.45 -4.28 -1.22
CA GLN A 98 -8.49 -3.23 -0.91
C GLN A 98 -9.17 -1.86 -0.81
N ARG A 99 -8.64 -1.02 0.04
CA ARG A 99 -9.21 0.28 0.45
C ARG A 99 -9.55 1.21 -0.72
N GLU A 100 -8.66 1.30 -1.72
CA GLU A 100 -8.89 2.12 -2.91
C GLU A 100 -10.11 1.64 -3.72
N THR A 101 -10.27 0.32 -3.83
CA THR A 101 -11.42 -0.27 -4.52
C THR A 101 -12.71 0.01 -3.75
N LEU A 102 -12.72 -0.17 -2.43
CA LEU A 102 -13.90 0.08 -1.59
C LEU A 102 -14.29 1.56 -1.59
N ASN A 103 -13.32 2.48 -1.52
CA ASN A 103 -13.59 3.92 -1.65
C ASN A 103 -14.26 4.25 -2.99
N ARG A 104 -13.73 3.75 -4.10
CA ARG A 104 -14.32 3.94 -5.43
C ARG A 104 -15.72 3.37 -5.51
N LEU A 105 -15.93 2.14 -5.04
CA LEU A 105 -17.24 1.49 -5.04
C LEU A 105 -18.28 2.26 -4.22
N ALA A 106 -17.89 2.78 -3.06
CA ALA A 106 -18.76 3.61 -2.23
C ALA A 106 -19.24 4.87 -2.99
N ILE A 107 -18.35 5.51 -3.74
CA ILE A 107 -18.70 6.67 -4.58
C ILE A 107 -19.62 6.27 -5.73
N GLU A 108 -19.31 5.18 -6.44
CA GLU A 108 -20.10 4.68 -7.57
C GLU A 108 -21.55 4.35 -7.19
N ILE A 109 -21.78 3.82 -5.99
CA ILE A 109 -23.14 3.56 -5.49
C ILE A 109 -23.79 4.77 -4.83
N GLY A 110 -23.11 5.93 -4.75
CA GLY A 110 -23.61 7.16 -4.16
C GLY A 110 -23.63 7.16 -2.63
N LEU A 111 -22.87 6.29 -1.98
CA LEU A 111 -22.78 6.19 -0.52
C LEU A 111 -22.12 7.42 0.10
N ASP A 112 -21.14 8.01 -0.59
CA ASP A 112 -20.42 9.23 -0.20
C ASP A 112 -21.35 10.38 0.15
N LYS A 113 -22.47 10.53 -0.59
CA LYS A 113 -23.48 11.60 -0.41
C LYS A 113 -24.36 11.40 0.83
N LEU A 114 -24.31 10.20 1.40
CA LEU A 114 -25.16 9.84 2.56
C LEU A 114 -24.37 9.82 3.88
N ILE A 115 -23.05 9.84 3.82
CA ILE A 115 -22.20 9.80 5.02
C ILE A 115 -22.36 11.10 5.81
N LYS A 116 -22.64 10.95 7.11
CA LYS A 116 -22.72 12.07 8.07
C LYS A 116 -21.38 12.22 8.78
N TYR A 117 -20.73 13.37 8.62
CA TYR A 117 -19.43 13.68 9.24
C TYR A 117 -19.36 15.15 9.65
N SER A 118 -18.44 15.47 10.58
CA SER A 118 -18.20 16.85 11.00
C SER A 118 -17.26 17.56 10.05
N ALA A 119 -17.64 18.75 9.57
CA ALA A 119 -16.90 19.55 8.59
C ALA A 119 -15.46 19.93 9.02
N ARG A 120 -15.14 19.87 10.31
CA ARG A 120 -13.79 20.18 10.83
C ARG A 120 -12.71 19.17 10.43
N GLN A 121 -13.08 18.01 9.88
CA GLN A 121 -12.14 16.93 9.52
C GLN A 121 -12.14 16.58 8.03
N SER A 122 -12.65 17.44 7.16
CA SER A 122 -12.82 17.12 5.73
C SER A 122 -11.51 16.92 4.95
N SER A 123 -10.39 17.39 5.43
CA SER A 123 -9.11 17.37 4.67
C SER A 123 -8.28 16.08 4.76
N HIS A 124 -8.63 15.12 5.65
CA HIS A 124 -7.84 13.90 5.86
C HIS A 124 -8.60 12.58 5.65
N ASN A 125 -9.82 12.61 5.10
CA ASN A 125 -10.70 11.44 5.09
C ASN A 125 -10.74 10.66 3.77
N SER A 126 -9.59 10.33 3.17
CA SER A 126 -9.54 9.42 2.01
C SER A 126 -10.09 8.01 2.31
N TYR A 127 -10.30 7.68 3.59
CA TYR A 127 -10.73 6.34 4.03
C TYR A 127 -12.19 6.24 4.45
N MET A 128 -12.87 7.36 4.60
CA MET A 128 -14.22 7.43 5.15
C MET A 128 -15.25 6.66 4.31
N CYS A 129 -15.10 6.70 2.99
CA CYS A 129 -16.02 6.03 2.08
C CYS A 129 -15.89 4.50 2.16
N GLY A 130 -14.66 3.98 2.22
CA GLY A 130 -14.40 2.54 2.38
C GLY A 130 -14.91 2.01 3.71
N ASN A 131 -14.62 2.71 4.80
CA ASN A 131 -15.11 2.34 6.13
C ASN A 131 -16.65 2.33 6.20
N ALA A 132 -17.30 3.33 5.56
CA ALA A 132 -18.76 3.35 5.47
C ALA A 132 -19.31 2.20 4.60
N PHE A 133 -18.57 1.78 3.57
CA PHE A 133 -18.93 0.63 2.74
C PHE A 133 -18.87 -0.68 3.54
N GLU A 134 -17.81 -0.90 4.29
CA GLU A 134 -17.70 -2.04 5.22
C GLU A 134 -18.81 -2.00 6.26
N ALA A 135 -19.05 -0.84 6.89
CA ALA A 135 -20.15 -0.68 7.85
C ALA A 135 -21.53 -0.96 7.23
N LEU A 136 -21.74 -0.59 5.96
CA LEU A 136 -22.96 -0.92 5.21
C LEU A 136 -23.13 -2.44 5.05
N VAL A 137 -22.04 -3.17 4.73
CA VAL A 137 -22.08 -4.64 4.65
C VAL A 137 -22.40 -5.25 6.01
N GLY A 138 -21.82 -4.70 7.09
CA GLY A 138 -22.17 -5.10 8.48
C GLY A 138 -23.64 -4.88 8.81
N ALA A 139 -24.19 -3.74 8.38
CA ALA A 139 -25.61 -3.45 8.55
C ALA A 139 -26.53 -4.41 7.77
N ILE A 140 -26.18 -4.74 6.52
CA ILE A 140 -26.90 -5.72 5.71
C ILE A 140 -26.88 -7.10 6.38
N TYR A 141 -25.72 -7.50 6.92
CA TYR A 141 -25.56 -8.77 7.61
C TYR A 141 -26.47 -8.86 8.85
N LEU A 142 -26.47 -7.85 9.70
CA LEU A 142 -27.31 -7.82 10.91
C LEU A 142 -28.81 -7.79 10.58
N ASP A 143 -29.20 -7.10 9.53
CA ASP A 143 -30.59 -6.94 9.14
C ASP A 143 -31.14 -8.15 8.37
N ARG A 144 -30.33 -8.75 7.48
CA ARG A 144 -30.80 -9.74 6.50
C ARG A 144 -29.92 -10.98 6.33
N GLY A 145 -28.80 -11.05 7.03
CA GLY A 145 -27.88 -12.18 7.04
C GLY A 145 -26.98 -12.29 5.82
N TYR A 146 -26.15 -13.32 5.82
CA TYR A 146 -25.08 -13.55 4.84
C TYR A 146 -25.58 -13.61 3.38
N ARG A 147 -26.73 -14.26 3.13
CA ARG A 147 -27.28 -14.36 1.76
C ARG A 147 -27.61 -13.00 1.14
N ALA A 148 -28.05 -12.04 1.95
CA ALA A 148 -28.33 -10.70 1.48
C ALA A 148 -27.04 -9.94 1.17
N CYS A 149 -25.99 -10.08 1.99
CA CYS A 149 -24.66 -9.52 1.71
C CYS A 149 -24.12 -10.07 0.39
N LYS A 150 -24.17 -11.40 0.20
CA LYS A 150 -23.73 -12.03 -1.03
C LYS A 150 -24.51 -11.54 -2.25
N HIS A 151 -25.84 -11.48 -2.17
CA HIS A 151 -26.69 -10.96 -3.25
C HIS A 151 -26.37 -9.49 -3.57
N PHE A 152 -26.16 -8.66 -2.55
CA PHE A 152 -25.73 -7.28 -2.72
C PHE A 152 -24.39 -7.18 -3.45
N MET A 153 -23.38 -7.94 -3.00
CA MET A 153 -22.05 -7.94 -3.61
C MET A 153 -22.08 -8.44 -5.05
N GLU A 154 -22.79 -9.53 -5.35
CA GLU A 154 -22.86 -10.10 -6.69
C GLU A 154 -23.59 -9.20 -7.69
N HIS A 155 -24.77 -8.69 -7.32
CA HIS A 155 -25.67 -8.02 -8.27
C HIS A 155 -25.59 -6.50 -8.26
N ARG A 156 -25.16 -5.90 -7.15
CA ARG A 156 -25.11 -4.44 -7.03
C ARG A 156 -23.70 -3.88 -7.08
N ILE A 157 -22.69 -4.71 -6.82
CA ILE A 157 -21.30 -4.28 -6.74
C ILE A 157 -20.46 -4.93 -7.85
N ILE A 158 -20.29 -6.26 -7.79
CA ILE A 158 -19.38 -6.95 -8.70
C ILE A 158 -19.91 -6.88 -10.15
N GLY A 159 -21.16 -7.27 -10.37
CA GLY A 159 -21.74 -7.26 -11.72
C GLY A 159 -21.59 -5.93 -12.45
N PRO A 160 -22.04 -4.80 -11.86
CA PRO A 160 -21.99 -3.50 -12.52
C PRO A 160 -20.61 -2.82 -12.55
N TYR A 161 -19.78 -2.96 -11.49
CA TYR A 161 -18.60 -2.10 -11.28
C TYR A 161 -17.26 -2.84 -11.29
N ILE A 162 -17.26 -4.17 -11.18
CA ILE A 162 -16.05 -4.97 -11.07
C ILE A 162 -16.01 -6.03 -12.19
N ASN A 163 -15.05 -5.89 -13.09
CA ASN A 163 -14.73 -6.97 -14.01
C ASN A 163 -13.76 -7.95 -13.34
N LEU A 164 -14.30 -9.07 -12.80
CA LEU A 164 -13.51 -10.09 -12.10
C LEU A 164 -12.39 -10.67 -12.97
N GLU A 165 -12.61 -10.85 -14.26
CA GLU A 165 -11.60 -11.38 -15.18
C GLU A 165 -10.45 -10.41 -15.37
N LYS A 166 -10.73 -9.11 -15.44
CA LYS A 166 -9.70 -8.07 -15.53
C LYS A 166 -8.91 -7.96 -14.23
N ILE A 167 -9.58 -7.95 -13.08
CA ILE A 167 -8.94 -7.89 -11.76
C ILE A 167 -8.11 -9.14 -11.47
N SER A 168 -8.60 -10.30 -11.88
CA SER A 168 -7.93 -11.58 -11.65
C SER A 168 -6.69 -11.79 -12.53
N ARG A 169 -6.55 -11.04 -13.62
CA ARG A 169 -5.31 -11.06 -14.41
C ARG A 169 -4.16 -10.69 -13.49
N LYS A 170 -3.15 -11.56 -13.48
CA LYS A 170 -1.95 -11.36 -12.67
C LYS A 170 -1.33 -10.04 -13.10
N GLU A 171 -1.42 -9.01 -12.27
CA GLU A 171 -0.53 -7.87 -12.44
C GLU A 171 0.87 -8.41 -12.39
N VAL A 172 1.61 -8.19 -13.45
CA VAL A 172 3.00 -8.62 -13.50
C VAL A 172 3.73 -7.78 -12.45
N ASN A 173 4.13 -8.41 -11.35
CA ASN A 173 4.96 -7.74 -10.36
C ASN A 173 6.37 -7.60 -10.93
N PHE A 174 6.58 -6.54 -11.70
CA PHE A 174 7.84 -6.27 -12.35
C PHE A 174 8.98 -6.12 -11.35
N LYS A 175 8.70 -5.51 -10.17
CA LYS A 175 9.70 -5.39 -9.10
C LYS A 175 10.18 -6.76 -8.62
N SER A 176 9.27 -7.68 -8.30
CA SER A 176 9.65 -9.04 -7.89
C SER A 176 10.36 -9.79 -8.99
N LYS A 177 9.88 -9.68 -10.24
CA LYS A 177 10.55 -10.32 -11.38
C LYS A 177 11.97 -9.80 -11.61
N LEU A 178 12.15 -8.49 -11.44
CA LEU A 178 13.46 -7.88 -11.61
C LEU A 178 14.43 -8.30 -10.49
N ILE A 179 13.92 -8.41 -9.25
CA ILE A 179 14.69 -8.93 -8.11
C ILE A 179 15.08 -10.40 -8.35
N GLU A 180 14.12 -11.25 -8.77
CA GLU A 180 14.41 -12.65 -9.11
C GLU A 180 15.46 -12.76 -10.24
N TRP A 181 15.35 -11.89 -11.24
CA TRP A 181 16.29 -11.83 -12.35
C TRP A 181 17.70 -11.39 -11.87
N SER A 182 17.80 -10.36 -11.02
CA SER A 182 19.07 -9.88 -10.50
C SER A 182 19.77 -10.94 -9.65
N GLN A 183 19.02 -11.63 -8.78
CA GLN A 183 19.54 -12.74 -7.98
C GLN A 183 20.07 -13.89 -8.86
N LYS A 184 19.30 -14.26 -9.89
CA LYS A 184 19.70 -15.32 -10.82
C LYS A 184 20.98 -14.99 -11.59
N ASN A 185 21.15 -13.72 -11.99
CA ASN A 185 22.32 -13.26 -12.76
C ASN A 185 23.45 -12.73 -11.87
N ARG A 186 23.27 -12.73 -10.53
CA ARG A 186 24.22 -12.21 -9.54
C ARG A 186 24.67 -10.79 -9.85
N VAL A 187 23.71 -9.92 -10.20
CA VAL A 187 23.91 -8.49 -10.41
C VAL A 187 23.33 -7.70 -9.26
N GLU A 188 23.99 -6.62 -8.90
CA GLU A 188 23.51 -5.70 -7.87
C GLU A 188 22.31 -4.90 -8.41
N LEU A 189 21.25 -4.78 -7.59
CA LEU A 189 20.02 -4.09 -7.94
C LEU A 189 19.61 -3.13 -6.83
N THR A 190 19.53 -1.84 -7.15
CA THR A 190 19.15 -0.80 -6.20
C THR A 190 17.91 -0.06 -6.69
N PHE A 191 17.02 0.28 -5.74
CA PHE A 191 15.84 1.12 -5.98
C PHE A 191 16.00 2.41 -5.21
N GLU A 192 16.15 3.51 -5.90
CA GLU A 192 16.30 4.83 -5.32
C GLU A 192 15.03 5.65 -5.46
N LEU A 193 14.69 6.43 -4.43
CA LEU A 193 13.64 7.44 -4.48
C LEU A 193 14.29 8.76 -4.89
N ILE A 194 14.01 9.23 -6.11
CA ILE A 194 14.59 10.48 -6.62
C ILE A 194 13.85 11.68 -6.05
N THR A 195 12.51 11.66 -6.13
CA THR A 195 11.69 12.82 -5.79
C THR A 195 10.40 12.39 -5.11
N GLN A 196 9.99 13.18 -4.12
CA GLN A 196 8.64 13.15 -3.57
C GLN A 196 8.06 14.56 -3.73
N SER A 197 7.00 14.68 -4.52
CA SER A 197 6.32 15.94 -4.82
C SER A 197 4.81 15.78 -4.67
N HIS A 198 4.06 16.85 -4.91
CA HIS A 198 2.61 16.82 -4.98
C HIS A 198 2.19 17.27 -6.38
N ASP A 199 1.16 16.63 -6.93
CA ASP A 199 0.56 17.04 -8.20
C ASP A 199 -0.30 18.31 -8.02
N GLN A 200 -0.91 18.79 -9.12
CA GLN A 200 -1.79 19.96 -9.12
C GLN A 200 -3.03 19.79 -8.22
N CYS A 201 -3.35 18.57 -7.83
CA CYS A 201 -4.45 18.23 -6.92
C CYS A 201 -3.98 17.93 -5.50
N PHE A 202 -2.75 18.32 -5.13
CA PHE A 202 -2.12 18.04 -3.83
C PHE A 202 -1.99 16.54 -3.50
N SER A 203 -2.06 15.66 -4.50
CA SER A 203 -1.81 14.24 -4.31
C SER A 203 -0.31 13.96 -4.30
N PRO A 204 0.21 13.17 -3.34
CA PRO A 204 1.63 12.86 -3.28
C PRO A 204 2.05 12.05 -4.52
N THR A 205 3.11 12.48 -5.18
CA THR A 205 3.75 11.77 -6.28
C THR A 205 5.17 11.36 -5.89
N PHE A 206 5.55 10.18 -6.29
CA PHE A 206 6.85 9.58 -6.00
C PHE A 206 7.52 9.23 -7.32
N GLU A 207 8.78 9.62 -7.48
CA GLU A 207 9.61 9.19 -8.59
C GLU A 207 10.71 8.27 -8.06
N SER A 208 10.82 7.08 -8.64
CA SER A 208 11.84 6.09 -8.29
C SER A 208 12.64 5.72 -9.52
N GLU A 209 13.94 5.46 -9.30
CA GLU A 209 14.86 4.93 -10.29
C GLU A 209 15.36 3.54 -9.89
N VAL A 210 15.63 2.72 -10.88
CA VAL A 210 16.28 1.42 -10.74
C VAL A 210 17.66 1.52 -11.28
N LEU A 211 18.64 1.10 -10.49
CA LEU A 211 20.03 0.96 -10.88
C LEU A 211 20.41 -0.53 -10.93
N ILE A 212 21.12 -0.95 -11.97
CA ILE A 212 21.69 -2.28 -12.11
C ILE A 212 23.22 -2.13 -12.23
N GLU A 213 23.96 -2.64 -11.30
CA GLU A 213 25.41 -2.40 -11.15
C GLU A 213 25.76 -0.90 -11.20
N GLY A 214 24.94 -0.06 -10.52
CA GLY A 214 25.09 1.40 -10.53
C GLY A 214 24.65 2.10 -11.82
N ILE A 215 24.22 1.37 -12.87
CA ILE A 215 23.81 1.93 -14.15
C ILE A 215 22.29 2.17 -14.15
N PRO A 216 21.78 3.37 -14.50
CA PRO A 216 20.36 3.67 -14.58
C PRO A 216 19.63 2.78 -15.58
N ALA A 217 18.72 1.95 -15.07
CA ALA A 217 17.98 0.96 -15.86
C ALA A 217 16.53 1.32 -16.13
N GLY A 218 15.90 2.13 -15.27
CA GLY A 218 14.53 2.58 -15.50
C GLY A 218 14.02 3.52 -14.44
N ARG A 219 13.09 4.40 -14.83
CA ARG A 219 12.41 5.37 -13.96
C ARG A 219 10.91 5.11 -13.92
N GLY A 220 10.28 5.51 -12.83
CA GLY A 220 8.84 5.38 -12.69
C GLY A 220 8.25 6.40 -11.74
N ILE A 221 7.13 7.00 -12.14
CA ILE A 221 6.37 7.95 -11.33
C ILE A 221 5.07 7.26 -10.91
N GLY A 222 4.66 7.42 -9.64
CA GLY A 222 3.42 6.87 -9.12
C GLY A 222 2.91 7.63 -7.90
N TYR A 223 1.67 7.37 -7.49
CA TYR A 223 1.06 7.96 -6.30
C TYR A 223 1.46 7.27 -4.99
N SER A 224 2.35 6.29 -5.07
CA SER A 224 3.00 5.65 -3.92
C SER A 224 4.40 5.18 -4.30
N LYS A 225 5.30 5.01 -3.30
CA LYS A 225 6.63 4.43 -3.50
C LYS A 225 6.56 3.04 -4.18
N LYS A 226 5.57 2.24 -3.82
CA LYS A 226 5.37 0.90 -4.41
C LYS A 226 5.03 0.99 -5.88
N GLU A 227 4.17 1.92 -6.27
CA GLU A 227 3.76 2.11 -7.66
C GLU A 227 4.89 2.68 -8.50
N SER A 228 5.62 3.68 -8.01
CA SER A 228 6.77 4.26 -8.72
C SER A 228 7.85 3.22 -8.96
N GLN A 229 8.20 2.41 -7.95
CA GLN A 229 9.17 1.31 -8.08
C GLN A 229 8.69 0.21 -9.04
N GLN A 230 7.40 -0.07 -9.09
CA GLN A 230 6.80 -1.05 -10.01
C GLN A 230 6.93 -0.58 -11.47
N ARG A 231 6.69 0.72 -11.72
CA ARG A 231 6.85 1.33 -13.05
C ARG A 231 8.32 1.41 -13.48
N ALA A 232 9.20 1.81 -12.56
CA ALA A 232 10.64 1.80 -12.80
C ALA A 232 11.17 0.39 -13.14
N ALA A 233 10.73 -0.62 -12.40
CA ALA A 233 11.08 -2.01 -12.67
C ALA A 233 10.51 -2.51 -14.02
N HIS A 234 9.34 -2.04 -14.45
CA HIS A 234 8.79 -2.36 -15.76
C HIS A 234 9.68 -1.85 -16.89
N GLU A 235 10.15 -0.61 -16.79
CA GLU A 235 11.07 -0.02 -17.76
C GLU A 235 12.40 -0.75 -17.77
N ALA A 236 12.99 -1.03 -16.59
CA ALA A 236 14.22 -1.78 -16.45
C ALA A 236 14.13 -3.19 -17.08
N MET A 237 12.97 -3.88 -16.91
CA MET A 237 12.70 -5.18 -17.57
C MET A 237 12.66 -5.08 -19.10
N GLY A 238 12.42 -3.92 -19.65
CA GLY A 238 12.57 -3.63 -21.09
C GLY A 238 14.06 -3.50 -21.46
N LYS A 239 14.81 -2.66 -20.72
CA LYS A 239 16.23 -2.38 -20.97
C LYS A 239 17.14 -3.60 -20.86
N ILE A 240 16.89 -4.54 -19.95
CA ILE A 240 17.70 -5.76 -19.82
C ILE A 240 17.59 -6.70 -21.05
N LYS A 241 16.71 -6.42 -22.00
CA LYS A 241 16.63 -7.15 -23.27
C LYS A 241 17.53 -6.55 -24.34
N ASP A 242 18.05 -5.35 -24.10
CA ASP A 242 18.97 -4.66 -24.99
C ASP A 242 20.40 -5.19 -24.74
N SER A 243 21.06 -5.69 -25.78
CA SER A 243 22.39 -6.25 -25.72
C SER A 243 23.45 -5.20 -25.32
N ALA A 244 23.36 -3.97 -25.83
CA ALA A 244 24.32 -2.91 -25.51
C ALA A 244 24.23 -2.51 -24.03
N PHE A 245 23.01 -2.44 -23.48
CA PHE A 245 22.81 -2.21 -22.04
C PHE A 245 23.39 -3.35 -21.20
N MET A 246 23.15 -4.60 -21.59
CA MET A 246 23.66 -5.77 -20.87
C MET A 246 25.18 -5.88 -20.91
N GLU A 247 25.82 -5.51 -22.02
CA GLU A 247 27.28 -5.42 -22.11
C GLU A 247 27.85 -4.42 -21.10
N SER A 248 27.21 -3.24 -20.97
CA SER A 248 27.60 -2.24 -19.97
C SER A 248 27.45 -2.76 -18.53
N VAL A 249 26.35 -3.45 -18.24
CA VAL A 249 26.10 -4.07 -16.93
C VAL A 249 27.13 -5.16 -16.61
N LEU A 250 27.47 -6.00 -17.59
CA LEU A 250 28.50 -7.05 -17.41
C LEU A 250 29.91 -6.47 -17.22
N ALA A 251 30.22 -5.37 -17.91
CA ALA A 251 31.47 -4.65 -17.71
C ALA A 251 31.56 -4.06 -16.30
N ALA A 252 30.51 -3.39 -15.82
CA ALA A 252 30.46 -2.86 -14.46
C ALA A 252 30.56 -3.96 -13.40
N LYS A 253 29.89 -5.08 -13.62
CA LYS A 253 29.99 -6.26 -12.76
C LYS A 253 31.40 -6.81 -12.68
N SER A 254 32.11 -6.90 -13.83
CA SER A 254 33.49 -7.38 -13.88
C SER A 254 34.42 -6.49 -13.06
N VAL A 255 34.22 -5.17 -13.10
CA VAL A 255 34.98 -4.20 -12.31
C VAL A 255 34.74 -4.40 -10.81
N ARG A 256 33.47 -4.61 -10.41
CA ARG A 256 33.12 -4.86 -9.00
C ARG A 256 33.70 -6.19 -8.50
N GLU A 257 33.69 -7.25 -9.32
CA GLU A 257 34.18 -8.59 -8.95
C GLU A 257 35.67 -8.74 -9.15
N ALA A 258 36.36 -7.77 -9.77
CA ALA A 258 37.83 -7.77 -9.87
C ALA A 258 38.40 -7.72 -8.44
N PRO A 259 39.44 -8.55 -8.15
CA PRO A 259 40.14 -8.45 -6.88
C PRO A 259 40.60 -7.01 -6.71
N GLN A 260 40.12 -6.34 -5.69
CA GLN A 260 40.75 -5.07 -5.27
C GLN A 260 42.17 -5.47 -4.87
N GLU A 261 43.18 -5.06 -5.67
CA GLU A 261 44.55 -5.06 -5.16
C GLU A 261 44.48 -4.27 -3.86
N GLU A 262 44.68 -5.00 -2.74
CA GLU A 262 44.93 -4.34 -1.47
C GLU A 262 46.01 -3.32 -1.74
N VAL A 263 45.66 -2.05 -1.75
CA VAL A 263 46.66 -1.00 -1.58
C VAL A 263 47.30 -1.31 -0.23
N MET A 264 48.39 -2.02 -0.24
CA MET A 264 49.18 -2.27 0.97
C MET A 264 49.54 -0.87 1.50
N LEU A 265 48.76 -0.43 2.50
CA LEU A 265 49.20 0.66 3.35
C LEU A 265 50.62 0.29 3.80
N PRO A 266 51.60 1.23 3.75
CA PRO A 266 52.96 0.94 4.19
C PRO A 266 52.87 0.31 5.60
N ARG A 267 53.54 -0.82 5.79
CA ARG A 267 53.59 -1.45 7.09
C ARG A 267 54.01 -0.44 8.14
N GLU A 268 53.49 -0.58 9.34
CA GLU A 268 53.82 0.27 10.49
C GLU A 268 55.31 0.59 10.61
N GLU A 269 56.19 -0.32 10.24
CA GLU A 269 57.64 -0.12 10.17
C GLU A 269 58.09 1.01 9.22
N ALA A 270 57.37 1.27 8.11
CA ALA A 270 57.70 2.38 7.19
C ALA A 270 57.22 3.72 7.72
N VAL A 271 56.14 3.74 8.46
CA VAL A 271 55.62 4.97 9.10
C VAL A 271 56.51 5.33 10.28
N GLU A 272 56.95 4.40 11.12
CA GLU A 272 57.88 4.63 12.21
C GLU A 272 59.24 5.14 11.70
N THR A 273 59.74 4.59 10.59
CA THR A 273 61.00 5.04 9.98
C THR A 273 60.92 6.48 9.45
N VAL A 274 59.80 6.84 8.82
CA VAL A 274 59.57 8.22 8.33
C VAL A 274 59.37 9.21 9.49
N ILE A 275 58.62 8.80 10.51
CA ILE A 275 58.44 9.62 11.72
C ILE A 275 59.79 9.82 12.42
N SER A 276 60.57 8.80 12.60
CA SER A 276 61.91 8.89 13.22
C SER A 276 62.85 9.83 12.44
N ALA A 277 62.89 9.75 11.11
CA ALA A 277 63.68 10.62 10.25
C ALA A 277 63.26 12.11 10.30
N VAL A 278 61.97 12.37 10.38
CA VAL A 278 61.40 13.72 10.52
C VAL A 278 61.72 14.31 11.89
N PHE A 279 61.73 13.50 12.94
CA PHE A 279 62.07 13.97 14.31
C PHE A 279 63.58 14.23 14.47
N GLU A 280 64.46 13.48 13.80
CA GLU A 280 65.87 13.78 13.76
C GLU A 280 66.17 15.12 13.03
N GLU A 281 65.44 15.43 11.95
CA GLU A 281 65.60 16.67 11.19
C GLU A 281 65.10 17.91 11.94
N ILE A 282 64.17 17.74 12.89
CA ILE A 282 63.61 18.87 13.70
C ILE A 282 64.37 19.06 15.02
N GLY A 283 65.32 18.18 15.37
CA GLY A 283 66.22 18.33 16.54
C GLY A 283 65.52 18.13 17.90
N ILE A 284 64.43 17.39 17.98
CA ILE A 284 63.74 17.09 19.22
C ILE A 284 64.27 15.73 19.75
N SER A 285 65.09 15.77 20.77
CA SER A 285 65.82 14.62 21.30
C SER A 285 65.11 13.84 22.41
N GLU A 286 63.94 14.23 22.85
CA GLU A 286 63.13 13.49 23.83
C GLU A 286 61.64 13.64 23.53
N LEU A 287 61.03 12.52 23.11
CA LEU A 287 59.55 12.38 23.06
C LEU A 287 59.01 12.28 24.47
N ASN A 288 58.28 13.28 24.90
CA ASN A 288 57.59 13.26 26.15
C ASN A 288 56.34 12.33 26.00
N GLU A 289 56.26 11.27 26.78
CA GLU A 289 55.10 10.28 26.75
C GLU A 289 53.76 10.91 26.86
N GLN A 290 53.67 12.15 27.39
CA GLN A 290 52.42 12.91 27.43
C GLN A 290 51.93 13.37 26.06
N ILE A 291 52.78 13.71 25.12
CA ILE A 291 52.40 14.17 23.78
C ILE A 291 51.86 12.99 22.94
N ILE A 292 52.38 11.80 23.14
CA ILE A 292 51.90 10.57 22.49
C ILE A 292 50.49 10.21 23.00
N SER A 293 50.27 10.30 24.31
CA SER A 293 48.99 10.01 24.91
C SER A 293 47.89 10.99 24.50
N GLU A 294 48.22 12.28 24.34
CA GLU A 294 47.27 13.31 23.88
C GLU A 294 46.93 13.15 22.39
N ALA A 295 47.87 12.74 21.55
CA ALA A 295 47.64 12.46 20.12
C ALA A 295 46.77 11.22 19.89
N GLU A 296 46.98 10.18 20.68
CA GLU A 296 46.13 8.98 20.65
C GLU A 296 44.71 9.27 21.14
N GLU A 297 44.52 10.11 22.16
CA GLU A 297 43.18 10.49 22.65
C GLU A 297 42.43 11.38 21.66
N MET A 298 43.12 12.23 20.88
CA MET A 298 42.50 12.99 19.82
C MET A 298 42.12 12.17 18.60
N ALA A 299 42.96 11.21 18.19
CA ALA A 299 42.66 10.30 17.09
C ALA A 299 41.43 9.37 17.41
N PHE A 300 41.26 8.97 18.67
CA PHE A 300 40.10 8.19 19.12
C PHE A 300 38.79 9.01 19.18
N LYS A 301 38.86 10.34 19.24
CA LYS A 301 37.67 11.21 19.25
C LYS A 301 37.11 11.53 17.86
N GLU A 302 37.91 11.41 16.79
CA GLU A 302 37.48 11.65 15.40
C GLU A 302 36.87 10.40 14.72
N VAL A 303 36.94 9.21 15.32
CA VAL A 303 36.41 7.93 14.78
C VAL A 303 35.08 7.52 15.45
N LYS A 304 34.44 8.38 16.22
CA LYS A 304 33.07 8.20 16.72
C LYS A 304 32.15 9.21 16.05
#